data_036cc1a6c561e7149fca52c25a9a9752
#
_entry.id   036cc1a6c561e7149fca52c25a9a9752
#
_cell.length_a   1.000
_cell.length_b   1.000
_cell.length_c   1.000
_cell.angle_alpha   90.00
_cell.angle_beta   90.00
_cell.angle_gamma   90.00
#
_symmetry.space_group_name_H-M   'P 1'
#
loop_
_entity.id
_entity.type
_entity.pdbx_description
1 polymer ?
#
loop_
_entity_poly.entity_id
_entity_poly.type
_entity_poly.pdbx_seq_one_letter_code
_entity_poly.pdbx_strand_id
1 'polypeptide(L)'
;MSALSRNLVPEGPAVIGVAEVENHRVLTDLVSQPAMANYKFVHYEGPDRRGIDCALLYDPQQFAVTNSKLVLSAPFEGDTVHLTRGFLIVDGRMAGERVCFIVNHWPSRGAKSPVRVHAARQVKALTDSLMHEDKKLKLFVMGDMNDDPMDESMQTLGARKYISGMKANQFFNPWWEILEDKGVGTLLYRGKWNLFDQIVLSRPLVKAKKGLRYDHSEVFIRDYLIQQDGKYKRFTFAYSWRARMAERLQRPFTYDYLSEKIIYNNV
;
A
#
# COMPACT_ATOMS: atom_id res chain seq x y z
N MET A 1 12.19 -12.41 4.44
CA MET A 1 11.10 -12.10 5.39
C MET A 1 11.51 -12.26 6.85
N SER A 2 12.20 -13.34 7.31
CA SER A 2 12.64 -13.45 8.71
C SER A 2 13.52 -12.31 9.22
N ALA A 3 14.22 -11.59 8.34
CA ALA A 3 15.02 -10.42 8.70
C ALA A 3 14.19 -9.12 8.76
N LEU A 4 13.08 -9.04 8.01
CA LEU A 4 12.14 -7.90 8.03
C LEU A 4 11.47 -7.76 9.39
N SER A 5 11.00 -8.87 9.96
CA SER A 5 10.23 -8.85 11.19
C SER A 5 11.08 -8.65 12.45
N ARG A 6 12.27 -9.23 12.50
CA ARG A 6 13.05 -9.31 13.75
C ARG A 6 13.68 -8.00 14.22
N ASN A 7 13.86 -7.02 13.32
CA ASN A 7 14.50 -5.75 13.67
C ASN A 7 13.51 -4.64 14.05
N LEU A 8 12.23 -4.77 13.66
CA LEU A 8 11.20 -3.77 13.93
C LEU A 8 10.14 -4.30 14.87
N VAL A 9 9.63 -5.51 14.60
CA VAL A 9 8.62 -6.18 15.40
C VAL A 9 9.04 -7.65 15.54
N PRO A 10 9.42 -8.12 16.73
CA PRO A 10 9.91 -9.49 16.92
C PRO A 10 8.95 -10.57 16.41
N GLU A 11 7.66 -10.33 16.48
CA GLU A 11 6.57 -11.24 16.10
C GLU A 11 6.18 -11.10 14.61
N GLY A 12 6.76 -10.13 13.90
CA GLY A 12 6.38 -9.76 12.53
C GLY A 12 5.20 -8.78 12.47
N PRO A 13 4.97 -8.18 11.29
CA PRO A 13 3.86 -7.26 11.11
C PRO A 13 2.52 -7.96 11.26
N ALA A 14 1.60 -7.35 11.98
CA ALA A 14 0.23 -7.87 12.11
C ALA A 14 -0.48 -7.95 10.74
N VAL A 15 -0.16 -7.01 9.83
CA VAL A 15 -0.79 -6.87 8.52
C VAL A 15 0.24 -6.39 7.49
N ILE A 16 0.15 -6.91 6.27
CA ILE A 16 0.97 -6.50 5.12
C ILE A 16 0.05 -6.28 3.93
N GLY A 17 -0.06 -5.04 3.44
CA GLY A 17 -0.68 -4.75 2.15
C GLY A 17 0.31 -4.99 1.02
N VAL A 18 -0.12 -5.65 -0.02
CA VAL A 18 0.69 -5.92 -1.21
C VAL A 18 -0.03 -5.52 -2.48
N ALA A 19 0.73 -5.06 -3.46
CA ALA A 19 0.26 -4.71 -4.79
C ALA A 19 1.01 -5.52 -5.85
N GLU A 20 0.49 -5.54 -7.08
CA GLU A 20 1.06 -6.29 -8.21
C GLU A 20 1.09 -7.81 -7.97
N VAL A 21 0.07 -8.33 -7.30
CA VAL A 21 -0.14 -9.78 -7.11
C VAL A 21 -0.75 -10.37 -8.37
N GLU A 22 -0.13 -11.37 -8.96
CA GLU A 22 -0.61 -12.00 -10.20
C GLU A 22 -1.88 -12.83 -9.99
N ASN A 23 -1.95 -13.58 -8.89
CA ASN A 23 -3.06 -14.50 -8.63
C ASN A 23 -3.00 -15.11 -7.24
N HIS A 24 -4.05 -15.85 -6.88
CA HIS A 24 -4.16 -16.56 -5.61
C HIS A 24 -3.02 -17.56 -5.35
N ARG A 25 -2.52 -18.23 -6.40
CA ARG A 25 -1.48 -19.24 -6.27
C ARG A 25 -0.17 -18.66 -5.74
N VAL A 26 0.25 -17.50 -6.25
CA VAL A 26 1.46 -16.82 -5.79
C VAL A 26 1.40 -16.51 -4.29
N LEU A 27 0.23 -16.09 -3.79
CA LEU A 27 0.03 -15.86 -2.36
C LEU A 27 0.05 -17.16 -1.55
N THR A 28 -0.54 -18.23 -2.09
CA THR A 28 -0.49 -19.57 -1.45
C THR A 28 0.95 -20.05 -1.35
N ASP A 29 1.74 -19.91 -2.41
CA ASP A 29 3.16 -20.29 -2.42
C ASP A 29 3.97 -19.42 -1.43
N LEU A 30 3.64 -18.13 -1.31
CA LEU A 30 4.28 -17.22 -0.36
C LEU A 30 4.00 -17.63 1.10
N VAL A 31 2.73 -17.84 1.48
CA VAL A 31 2.39 -18.20 2.87
C VAL A 31 2.77 -19.64 3.22
N SER A 32 3.07 -20.50 2.24
CA SER A 32 3.63 -21.83 2.48
C SER A 32 5.11 -21.79 2.91
N GLN A 33 5.79 -20.66 2.73
CA GLN A 33 7.18 -20.53 3.16
C GLN A 33 7.29 -20.53 4.70
N PRO A 34 8.30 -21.20 5.29
CA PRO A 34 8.42 -21.27 6.77
C PRO A 34 8.41 -19.90 7.47
N ALA A 35 8.96 -18.86 6.82
CA ALA A 35 8.99 -17.51 7.37
C ALA A 35 7.63 -16.80 7.35
N MET A 36 6.63 -17.35 6.65
CA MET A 36 5.28 -16.79 6.47
C MET A 36 4.19 -17.73 6.96
N ALA A 37 4.53 -18.84 7.61
CA ALA A 37 3.61 -19.92 7.95
C ALA A 37 2.47 -19.49 8.92
N ASN A 38 2.65 -18.40 9.67
CA ASN A 38 1.62 -17.82 10.54
C ASN A 38 0.70 -16.84 9.82
N TYR A 39 0.98 -16.48 8.57
CA TYR A 39 0.15 -15.55 7.81
C TYR A 39 -0.96 -16.26 7.04
N LYS A 40 -2.10 -15.58 6.96
CA LYS A 40 -3.18 -15.80 6.00
C LYS A 40 -3.29 -14.60 5.07
N PHE A 41 -4.11 -14.69 4.04
CA PHE A 41 -4.31 -13.56 3.13
C PHE A 41 -5.77 -13.40 2.71
N VAL A 42 -6.12 -12.19 2.28
CA VAL A 42 -7.35 -11.85 1.58
C VAL A 42 -6.96 -11.35 0.19
N HIS A 43 -7.56 -11.96 -0.84
CA HIS A 43 -7.31 -11.63 -2.23
C HIS A 43 -8.58 -11.85 -3.06
N TYR A 44 -8.79 -11.01 -4.04
CA TYR A 44 -9.84 -11.13 -5.06
C TYR A 44 -9.24 -10.83 -6.42
N GLU A 45 -9.57 -11.66 -7.41
CA GLU A 45 -9.22 -11.41 -8.81
C GLU A 45 -9.97 -10.16 -9.30
N GLY A 46 -9.24 -9.23 -9.89
CA GLY A 46 -9.75 -7.97 -10.40
C GLY A 46 -9.80 -7.92 -11.92
N PRO A 47 -10.35 -6.84 -12.51
CA PRO A 47 -10.49 -6.68 -13.95
C PRO A 47 -9.25 -6.11 -14.66
N ASP A 48 -8.11 -5.92 -13.97
CA ASP A 48 -6.92 -5.37 -14.61
C ASP A 48 -6.40 -6.31 -15.71
N ARG A 49 -6.22 -5.80 -16.94
CA ARG A 49 -5.82 -6.59 -18.10
C ARG A 49 -4.47 -7.30 -17.96
N ARG A 50 -3.62 -6.85 -17.05
CA ARG A 50 -2.33 -7.47 -16.77
C ARG A 50 -2.43 -8.58 -15.73
N GLY A 51 -3.64 -8.82 -15.17
CA GLY A 51 -3.86 -9.78 -14.12
C GLY A 51 -3.09 -9.46 -12.85
N ILE A 52 -3.01 -8.17 -12.47
CA ILE A 52 -2.34 -7.77 -11.23
C ILE A 52 -3.32 -7.14 -10.25
N ASP A 53 -3.30 -7.60 -9.01
CA ASP A 53 -4.26 -7.27 -7.98
C ASP A 53 -3.60 -6.73 -6.71
N CYS A 54 -4.44 -6.37 -5.74
CA CYS A 54 -4.04 -6.09 -4.37
C CYS A 54 -4.40 -7.27 -3.48
N ALA A 55 -3.59 -7.49 -2.43
CA ALA A 55 -3.93 -8.43 -1.38
C ALA A 55 -3.54 -7.88 0.00
N LEU A 56 -4.11 -8.48 1.04
CA LEU A 56 -3.76 -8.21 2.43
C LEU A 56 -3.33 -9.52 3.08
N LEU A 57 -2.06 -9.62 3.48
CA LEU A 57 -1.59 -10.69 4.34
C LEU A 57 -1.76 -10.26 5.80
N TYR A 58 -2.10 -11.19 6.68
CA TYR A 58 -2.31 -10.89 8.08
C TYR A 58 -1.96 -12.07 8.98
N ASP A 59 -1.49 -11.77 10.18
CA ASP A 59 -1.34 -12.74 11.26
C ASP A 59 -2.67 -12.86 12.01
N PRO A 60 -3.37 -14.01 11.96
CA PRO A 60 -4.67 -14.18 12.60
C PRO A 60 -4.63 -14.13 14.14
N GLN A 61 -3.46 -14.21 14.75
CA GLN A 61 -3.31 -13.99 16.19
C GLN A 61 -3.37 -12.52 16.57
N GLN A 62 -3.00 -11.62 15.63
CA GLN A 62 -2.96 -10.17 15.84
C GLN A 62 -4.15 -9.44 15.20
N PHE A 63 -4.65 -9.94 14.06
CA PHE A 63 -5.76 -9.37 13.32
C PHE A 63 -6.81 -10.42 12.96
N ALA A 64 -8.01 -10.30 13.52
CA ALA A 64 -9.13 -11.17 13.22
C ALA A 64 -10.02 -10.54 12.13
N VAL A 65 -9.90 -11.03 10.90
CA VAL A 65 -10.74 -10.60 9.77
C VAL A 65 -12.20 -11.00 10.03
N THR A 66 -13.12 -10.04 9.89
CA THR A 66 -14.57 -10.25 10.07
C THR A 66 -15.33 -10.15 8.76
N ASN A 67 -14.85 -9.32 7.82
CA ASN A 67 -15.45 -9.17 6.50
C ASN A 67 -14.42 -8.67 5.49
N SER A 68 -14.61 -8.99 4.22
CA SER A 68 -13.79 -8.43 3.14
C SER A 68 -14.59 -8.34 1.84
N LYS A 69 -14.20 -7.40 0.98
CA LYS A 69 -14.77 -7.24 -0.36
C LYS A 69 -13.80 -6.50 -1.28
N LEU A 70 -13.92 -6.77 -2.57
CA LEU A 70 -13.34 -5.94 -3.63
C LEU A 70 -14.41 -4.96 -4.14
N VAL A 71 -14.13 -3.68 -4.10
CA VAL A 71 -14.95 -2.65 -4.75
C VAL A 71 -14.27 -2.28 -6.06
N LEU A 72 -14.95 -2.56 -7.17
CA LEU A 72 -14.39 -2.24 -8.49
C LEU A 72 -14.30 -0.73 -8.69
N SER A 73 -13.20 -0.29 -9.28
CA SER A 73 -13.03 1.12 -9.65
C SER A 73 -13.97 1.46 -10.81
N ALA A 74 -14.75 2.53 -10.66
CA ALA A 74 -15.53 3.04 -11.77
C ALA A 74 -14.61 3.59 -12.87
N PRO A 75 -14.96 3.38 -14.15
CA PRO A 75 -14.17 3.87 -15.28
C PRO A 75 -13.99 5.40 -15.25
N PHE A 76 -12.81 5.87 -15.62
CA PHE A 76 -12.55 7.29 -15.80
C PHE A 76 -13.16 7.75 -17.13
N GLU A 77 -13.99 8.79 -17.12
CA GLU A 77 -14.64 9.37 -18.31
C GLU A 77 -15.32 8.33 -19.21
N GLY A 78 -15.84 7.23 -18.63
CA GLY A 78 -16.53 6.17 -19.36
C GLY A 78 -15.63 5.21 -20.13
N ASP A 79 -14.30 5.25 -19.91
CA ASP A 79 -13.35 4.28 -20.49
C ASP A 79 -13.58 2.88 -19.90
N THR A 80 -14.37 2.07 -20.59
CA THR A 80 -14.66 0.67 -20.21
C THR A 80 -13.62 -0.33 -20.73
N VAL A 81 -12.66 0.13 -21.53
CA VAL A 81 -11.60 -0.73 -22.11
C VAL A 81 -10.41 -0.87 -21.17
N HIS A 82 -10.01 0.22 -20.51
CA HIS A 82 -8.87 0.25 -19.62
C HIS A 82 -9.31 0.16 -18.15
N LEU A 83 -10.01 -0.93 -17.82
CA LEU A 83 -10.37 -1.21 -16.43
C LEU A 83 -9.12 -1.36 -15.58
N THR A 84 -9.18 -0.79 -14.38
CA THR A 84 -8.09 -0.86 -13.41
C THR A 84 -8.49 -1.71 -12.21
N ARG A 85 -7.51 -1.96 -11.33
CA ARG A 85 -7.71 -2.67 -10.06
C ARG A 85 -8.80 -2.01 -9.24
N GLY A 86 -9.52 -2.84 -8.48
CA GLY A 86 -10.44 -2.35 -7.49
C GLY A 86 -9.73 -1.90 -6.19
N PHE A 87 -10.55 -1.58 -5.20
CA PHE A 87 -10.12 -1.25 -3.84
C PHE A 87 -10.45 -2.45 -2.93
N LEU A 88 -9.42 -3.10 -2.38
CA LEU A 88 -9.61 -4.23 -1.47
C LEU A 88 -9.92 -3.68 -0.07
N ILE A 89 -11.12 -3.95 0.43
CA ILE A 89 -11.57 -3.55 1.77
C ILE A 89 -11.55 -4.79 2.67
N VAL A 90 -10.88 -4.69 3.82
CA VAL A 90 -10.81 -5.76 4.81
C VAL A 90 -11.13 -5.17 6.19
N ASP A 91 -12.26 -5.56 6.73
CA ASP A 91 -12.72 -5.23 8.07
C ASP A 91 -12.31 -6.33 9.07
N GLY A 92 -12.02 -5.91 10.30
CA GLY A 92 -11.69 -6.87 11.35
C GLY A 92 -11.50 -6.23 12.71
N ARG A 93 -10.89 -7.00 13.60
CA ARG A 93 -10.54 -6.57 14.95
C ARG A 93 -9.05 -6.75 15.23
N MET A 94 -8.45 -5.73 15.82
CA MET A 94 -7.07 -5.72 16.28
C MET A 94 -7.04 -5.13 17.70
N ALA A 95 -6.38 -5.78 18.63
CA ALA A 95 -6.37 -5.37 20.05
C ALA A 95 -7.79 -5.11 20.63
N GLY A 96 -8.79 -5.88 20.18
CA GLY A 96 -10.19 -5.74 20.61
C GLY A 96 -10.97 -4.60 19.93
N GLU A 97 -10.32 -3.74 19.14
CA GLU A 97 -10.94 -2.60 18.47
C GLU A 97 -11.26 -2.91 17.00
N ARG A 98 -12.30 -2.26 16.45
CA ARG A 98 -12.62 -2.37 15.03
C ARG A 98 -11.62 -1.60 14.20
N VAL A 99 -11.09 -2.28 13.20
CA VAL A 99 -10.17 -1.71 12.20
C VAL A 99 -10.63 -2.05 10.78
N CYS A 100 -10.30 -1.20 9.84
CA CYS A 100 -10.53 -1.45 8.43
C CYS A 100 -9.29 -1.05 7.63
N PHE A 101 -8.86 -1.93 6.74
CA PHE A 101 -7.79 -1.69 5.78
C PHE A 101 -8.40 -1.55 4.39
N ILE A 102 -7.97 -0.53 3.64
CA ILE A 102 -8.28 -0.38 2.22
C ILE A 102 -6.96 -0.43 1.47
N VAL A 103 -6.72 -1.53 0.76
CA VAL A 103 -5.50 -1.71 -0.04
C VAL A 103 -5.76 -1.25 -1.47
N ASN A 104 -4.86 -0.42 -1.98
CA ASN A 104 -4.99 0.30 -3.24
C ASN A 104 -3.78 0.05 -4.14
N HIS A 105 -4.02 0.08 -5.45
CA HIS A 105 -2.99 0.28 -6.43
C HIS A 105 -3.56 1.16 -7.55
N TRP A 106 -3.32 2.46 -7.46
CA TRP A 106 -3.88 3.44 -8.41
C TRP A 106 -3.18 3.41 -9.76
N PRO A 107 -3.80 3.99 -10.82
CA PRO A 107 -3.18 4.08 -12.14
C PRO A 107 -1.82 4.73 -12.12
N SER A 108 -0.86 4.12 -12.83
CA SER A 108 0.52 4.60 -12.88
C SER A 108 0.64 6.02 -13.47
N ARG A 109 1.79 6.66 -13.28
CA ARG A 109 2.09 7.97 -13.90
C ARG A 109 2.20 7.94 -15.44
N GLY A 110 2.07 6.77 -16.06
CA GLY A 110 1.79 6.66 -17.49
C GLY A 110 0.42 7.23 -17.88
N ALA A 111 -0.55 7.19 -16.96
CA ALA A 111 -1.81 7.92 -17.06
C ALA A 111 -1.67 9.35 -16.52
N LYS A 112 -2.53 10.26 -17.01
CA LYS A 112 -2.58 11.66 -16.53
C LYS A 112 -3.06 11.74 -15.08
N SER A 113 -2.67 12.78 -14.33
CA SER A 113 -3.06 13.00 -12.92
C SER A 113 -4.58 12.91 -12.67
N PRO A 114 -5.50 13.44 -13.52
CA PRO A 114 -6.94 13.33 -13.29
C PRO A 114 -7.46 11.90 -13.10
N VAL A 115 -6.80 10.89 -13.67
CA VAL A 115 -7.18 9.48 -13.51
C VAL A 115 -6.94 9.01 -12.07
N ARG A 116 -5.82 9.41 -11.45
CA ARG A 116 -5.54 9.12 -10.03
C ARG A 116 -6.41 9.95 -9.09
N VAL A 117 -6.70 11.19 -9.44
CA VAL A 117 -7.67 12.03 -8.70
C VAL A 117 -9.06 11.39 -8.72
N HIS A 118 -9.47 10.76 -9.85
CA HIS A 118 -10.72 10.00 -9.92
C HIS A 118 -10.72 8.78 -8.99
N ALA A 119 -9.63 8.01 -8.95
CA ALA A 119 -9.48 6.90 -8.00
C ALA A 119 -9.55 7.41 -6.55
N ALA A 120 -8.85 8.49 -6.23
CA ALA A 120 -8.88 9.12 -4.91
C ALA A 120 -10.29 9.57 -4.48
N ARG A 121 -11.09 10.13 -5.39
CA ARG A 121 -12.50 10.51 -5.10
C ARG A 121 -13.36 9.30 -4.73
N GLN A 122 -13.17 8.17 -5.41
CA GLN A 122 -13.90 6.94 -5.11
C GLN A 122 -13.52 6.40 -3.74
N VAL A 123 -12.22 6.32 -3.43
CA VAL A 123 -11.75 5.89 -2.10
C VAL A 123 -12.22 6.86 -1.03
N LYS A 124 -12.21 8.17 -1.31
CA LYS A 124 -12.74 9.19 -0.38
C LYS A 124 -14.23 8.96 -0.07
N ALA A 125 -15.06 8.68 -1.08
CA ALA A 125 -16.47 8.39 -0.88
C ALA A 125 -16.68 7.13 -0.04
N LEU A 126 -15.91 6.05 -0.30
CA LEU A 126 -15.93 4.82 0.48
C LEU A 126 -15.55 5.07 1.95
N THR A 127 -14.46 5.81 2.18
CA THR A 127 -13.99 6.11 3.53
C THR A 127 -14.93 7.04 4.28
N ASP A 128 -15.56 8.00 3.60
CA ASP A 128 -16.56 8.88 4.20
C ASP A 128 -17.79 8.09 4.68
N SER A 129 -18.27 7.12 3.87
CA SER A 129 -19.36 6.23 4.28
C SER A 129 -18.99 5.42 5.51
N LEU A 130 -17.83 4.74 5.51
CA LEU A 130 -17.37 3.93 6.63
C LEU A 130 -17.19 4.75 7.93
N MET A 131 -16.61 5.94 7.82
CA MET A 131 -16.43 6.85 8.97
C MET A 131 -17.74 7.52 9.41
N HIS A 132 -18.74 7.61 8.54
CA HIS A 132 -20.08 8.07 8.93
C HIS A 132 -20.80 7.01 9.76
N GLU A 133 -20.71 5.74 9.34
CA GLU A 133 -21.29 4.59 10.05
C GLU A 133 -20.63 4.37 11.42
N ASP A 134 -19.31 4.51 11.49
CA ASP A 134 -18.56 4.35 12.74
C ASP A 134 -17.48 5.43 12.89
N LYS A 135 -17.79 6.46 13.66
CA LYS A 135 -16.88 7.58 13.93
C LYS A 135 -15.64 7.21 14.73
N LYS A 136 -15.59 6.00 15.32
CA LYS A 136 -14.44 5.49 16.06
C LYS A 136 -13.61 4.51 15.22
N LEU A 137 -14.04 4.20 14.01
CA LEU A 137 -13.36 3.26 13.12
C LEU A 137 -11.90 3.67 12.92
N LYS A 138 -11.01 2.77 13.19
CA LYS A 138 -9.58 2.89 12.91
C LYS A 138 -9.32 2.43 11.48
N LEU A 139 -9.24 3.38 10.56
CA LEU A 139 -9.16 3.15 9.14
C LEU A 139 -7.77 3.47 8.60
N PHE A 140 -7.25 2.51 7.85
CA PHE A 140 -5.98 2.58 7.12
C PHE A 140 -6.27 2.56 5.63
N VAL A 141 -5.80 3.56 4.89
CA VAL A 141 -5.78 3.53 3.43
C VAL A 141 -4.33 3.38 3.00
N MET A 142 -4.01 2.27 2.37
CA MET A 142 -2.64 1.87 2.08
C MET A 142 -2.47 1.35 0.66
N GLY A 143 -1.24 1.36 0.17
CA GLY A 143 -0.89 0.79 -1.14
C GLY A 143 -0.03 1.70 -1.99
N ASP A 144 0.13 1.33 -3.27
CA ASP A 144 0.79 2.12 -4.29
C ASP A 144 -0.19 3.17 -4.86
N MET A 145 -0.08 4.39 -4.40
CA MET A 145 -0.92 5.49 -4.86
C MET A 145 -0.44 6.08 -6.20
N ASN A 146 0.74 5.66 -6.68
CA ASN A 146 1.39 6.19 -7.88
C ASN A 146 1.51 7.73 -7.93
N ASP A 147 1.33 8.38 -6.78
CA ASP A 147 1.49 9.82 -6.55
C ASP A 147 2.22 10.07 -5.23
N ASP A 148 2.91 11.19 -5.15
CA ASP A 148 3.60 11.61 -3.93
C ASP A 148 2.60 12.13 -2.87
N PRO A 149 2.97 12.15 -1.57
CA PRO A 149 2.09 12.56 -0.47
C PRO A 149 1.46 13.94 -0.62
N MET A 150 2.10 14.85 -1.37
CA MET A 150 1.65 16.21 -1.62
C MET A 150 0.81 16.36 -2.89
N ASP A 151 0.68 15.34 -3.72
CA ASP A 151 -0.02 15.42 -5.00
C ASP A 151 -1.54 15.58 -4.83
N GLU A 152 -2.19 16.07 -5.88
CA GLU A 152 -3.63 16.41 -5.88
C GLU A 152 -4.52 15.22 -5.51
N SER A 153 -4.15 14.02 -5.92
CA SER A 153 -4.92 12.80 -5.59
C SER A 153 -4.93 12.54 -4.08
N MET A 154 -3.78 12.70 -3.40
CA MET A 154 -3.70 12.53 -1.95
C MET A 154 -4.43 13.64 -1.20
N GLN A 155 -4.38 14.87 -1.70
CA GLN A 155 -5.19 15.98 -1.15
C GLN A 155 -6.70 15.73 -1.35
N THR A 156 -7.10 15.18 -2.50
CA THR A 156 -8.48 14.78 -2.81
C THR A 156 -8.98 13.67 -1.87
N LEU A 157 -8.13 12.70 -1.54
CA LEU A 157 -8.41 11.69 -0.50
C LEU A 157 -8.63 12.33 0.89
N GLY A 158 -8.15 13.54 1.09
CA GLY A 158 -8.19 14.24 2.38
C GLY A 158 -6.95 13.98 3.24
N ALA A 159 -5.87 13.49 2.65
CA ALA A 159 -4.59 13.30 3.32
C ALA A 159 -3.94 14.64 3.69
N ARG A 160 -3.37 14.74 4.89
CA ARG A 160 -2.82 15.96 5.49
C ARG A 160 -1.45 15.70 6.08
N LYS A 161 -0.52 16.65 5.93
CA LYS A 161 0.81 16.61 6.55
C LYS A 161 0.74 16.65 8.08
N TYR A 162 -0.20 17.41 8.64
CA TYR A 162 -0.25 17.66 10.09
C TYR A 162 -1.55 17.15 10.72
N ILE A 163 -1.41 16.58 11.93
CA ILE A 163 -2.53 16.12 12.76
C ILE A 163 -3.32 17.30 13.33
N SER A 164 -2.67 18.47 13.54
CA SER A 164 -3.31 19.69 14.02
C SER A 164 -4.36 20.17 13.00
N GLY A 165 -5.54 20.55 13.46
CA GLY A 165 -6.63 21.02 12.61
C GLY A 165 -7.29 19.93 11.73
N MET A 166 -6.92 18.66 11.86
CA MET A 166 -7.47 17.57 11.05
C MET A 166 -8.96 17.35 11.36
N LYS A 167 -9.80 17.38 10.32
CA LYS A 167 -11.24 17.09 10.40
C LYS A 167 -11.49 15.57 10.61
N ALA A 168 -12.71 15.22 11.02
CA ALA A 168 -13.07 13.82 11.32
C ALA A 168 -12.91 12.86 10.13
N ASN A 169 -13.16 13.36 8.91
CA ASN A 169 -13.10 12.60 7.66
C ASN A 169 -11.80 12.83 6.86
N GLN A 170 -10.75 13.28 7.51
CA GLN A 170 -9.42 13.45 6.93
C GLN A 170 -8.46 12.40 7.47
N PHE A 171 -7.36 12.22 6.75
CA PHE A 171 -6.29 11.29 7.08
C PHE A 171 -5.01 12.05 7.41
N PHE A 172 -4.26 11.54 8.37
CA PHE A 172 -2.88 11.92 8.57
C PHE A 172 -1.99 11.15 7.59
N ASN A 173 -1.12 11.85 6.91
CA ASN A 173 -0.15 11.28 5.99
C ASN A 173 1.27 11.50 6.51
N PRO A 174 1.85 10.54 7.25
CA PRO A 174 3.21 10.65 7.77
C PRO A 174 4.29 10.67 6.68
N TRP A 175 3.97 10.15 5.50
CA TRP A 175 4.90 10.04 4.38
C TRP A 175 5.24 11.38 3.76
N TRP A 176 4.42 12.39 3.99
CA TRP A 176 4.67 13.76 3.53
C TRP A 176 5.97 14.33 4.14
N GLU A 177 6.11 14.25 5.46
CA GLU A 177 7.33 14.66 6.17
C GLU A 177 8.53 13.77 5.77
N ILE A 178 8.31 12.47 5.62
CA ILE A 178 9.37 11.51 5.25
C ILE A 178 9.96 11.84 3.87
N LEU A 179 9.13 12.17 2.88
CA LEU A 179 9.61 12.54 1.56
C LEU A 179 10.18 13.97 1.53
N GLU A 180 9.44 14.95 2.04
CA GLU A 180 9.77 16.37 1.89
C GLU A 180 10.92 16.80 2.81
N ASP A 181 10.88 16.39 4.08
CA ASP A 181 11.82 16.87 5.09
C ASP A 181 13.03 15.93 5.25
N LYS A 182 12.86 14.60 5.09
CA LYS A 182 13.93 13.60 5.23
C LYS A 182 14.52 13.14 3.89
N GLY A 183 13.88 13.46 2.76
CA GLY A 183 14.34 13.08 1.42
C GLY A 183 14.33 11.56 1.16
N VAL A 184 13.48 10.82 1.86
CA VAL A 184 13.37 9.35 1.76
C VAL A 184 12.12 8.99 0.96
N GLY A 185 12.26 8.07 0.01
CA GLY A 185 11.17 7.61 -0.84
C GLY A 185 11.21 6.11 -1.09
N THR A 186 10.21 5.60 -1.78
CA THR A 186 10.09 4.18 -2.17
C THR A 186 10.50 3.94 -3.63
N LEU A 187 10.55 4.99 -4.44
CA LEU A 187 10.94 4.92 -5.85
C LEU A 187 11.95 6.00 -6.20
N LEU A 188 13.13 5.62 -6.66
CA LEU A 188 14.12 6.55 -7.22
C LEU A 188 13.93 6.64 -8.75
N TYR A 189 13.51 7.80 -9.25
CA TYR A 189 13.34 8.02 -10.67
C TYR A 189 14.09 9.28 -11.12
N ARG A 190 14.98 9.16 -12.11
CA ARG A 190 15.82 10.26 -12.64
C ARG A 190 16.54 11.06 -11.56
N GLY A 191 17.05 10.36 -10.54
CA GLY A 191 17.78 10.98 -9.43
C GLY A 191 16.92 11.66 -8.35
N LYS A 192 15.60 11.61 -8.48
CA LYS A 192 14.65 12.13 -7.49
C LYS A 192 13.90 11.00 -6.80
N TRP A 193 13.82 11.05 -5.47
CA TRP A 193 12.96 10.17 -4.70
C TRP A 193 11.50 10.57 -4.86
N ASN A 194 10.65 9.56 -5.07
CA ASN A 194 9.19 9.62 -4.97
C ASN A 194 8.75 8.64 -3.88
N LEU A 195 7.60 8.89 -3.28
CA LEU A 195 7.04 8.04 -2.24
C LEU A 195 5.60 7.70 -2.59
N PHE A 196 5.43 6.65 -3.42
CA PHE A 196 4.12 6.22 -3.94
C PHE A 196 3.44 5.21 -3.02
N ASP A 197 4.24 4.44 -2.30
CA ASP A 197 3.76 3.44 -1.36
C ASP A 197 3.48 4.14 -0.03
N GLN A 198 2.21 4.28 0.31
CA GLN A 198 1.77 5.08 1.43
C GLN A 198 0.76 4.33 2.30
N ILE A 199 0.72 4.66 3.57
CA ILE A 199 -0.34 4.30 4.49
C ILE A 199 -0.79 5.58 5.17
N VAL A 200 -2.05 5.98 4.95
CA VAL A 200 -2.64 7.15 5.59
C VAL A 200 -3.65 6.71 6.64
N LEU A 201 -3.76 7.46 7.71
CA LEU A 201 -4.32 7.05 8.98
C LEU A 201 -5.51 7.93 9.37
N SER A 202 -6.64 7.32 9.69
CA SER A 202 -7.82 8.06 10.16
C SER A 202 -7.57 8.76 11.49
N ARG A 203 -8.36 9.81 11.75
CA ARG A 203 -8.26 10.60 12.97
C ARG A 203 -8.36 9.79 14.28
N PRO A 204 -9.22 8.74 14.41
CA PRO A 204 -9.23 7.89 15.60
C PRO A 204 -7.91 7.20 15.92
N LEU A 205 -7.09 6.85 14.91
CA LEU A 205 -5.75 6.26 15.12
C LEU A 205 -4.77 7.28 15.71
N VAL A 206 -4.73 8.48 15.15
CA VAL A 206 -3.70 9.48 15.48
C VAL A 206 -4.07 10.35 16.69
N LYS A 207 -5.32 10.33 17.13
CA LYS A 207 -5.80 11.06 18.32
C LYS A 207 -6.06 10.15 19.51
N ALA A 208 -5.94 8.83 19.37
CA ALA A 208 -6.12 7.88 20.46
C ALA A 208 -5.06 8.10 21.56
N LYS A 209 -5.54 8.11 22.81
CA LYS A 209 -4.66 8.17 24.00
C LYS A 209 -4.40 6.79 24.58
N LYS A 210 -5.23 5.79 24.26
CA LYS A 210 -5.16 4.40 24.74
C LYS A 210 -5.58 3.45 23.61
N GLY A 211 -5.22 2.18 23.73
CA GLY A 211 -5.51 1.16 22.74
C GLY A 211 -4.67 1.30 21.48
N LEU A 212 -5.19 0.78 20.38
CA LEU A 212 -4.53 0.84 19.08
C LEU A 212 -4.38 2.29 18.61
N ARG A 213 -3.16 2.76 18.39
CA ARG A 213 -2.86 4.13 18.02
C ARG A 213 -1.62 4.19 17.13
N TYR A 214 -1.51 5.26 16.37
CA TYR A 214 -0.32 5.58 15.61
C TYR A 214 0.86 5.87 16.56
N ASP A 215 1.98 5.30 16.25
CA ASP A 215 3.27 5.56 16.90
C ASP A 215 4.20 6.30 15.92
N HIS A 216 4.71 5.61 14.92
CA HIS A 216 5.58 6.21 13.90
C HIS A 216 5.44 5.49 12.56
N SER A 217 6.07 6.05 11.53
CA SER A 217 6.19 5.46 10.19
C SER A 217 7.64 5.52 9.71
N GLU A 218 8.06 4.48 9.01
CA GLU A 218 9.36 4.46 8.35
C GLU A 218 9.28 3.76 6.99
N VAL A 219 10.16 4.13 6.08
CA VAL A 219 10.40 3.36 4.85
C VAL A 219 11.40 2.26 5.20
N PHE A 220 11.00 1.01 4.99
CA PHE A 220 11.87 -0.13 5.27
C PHE A 220 12.96 -0.23 4.20
N ILE A 221 14.13 0.34 4.49
CA ILE A 221 15.31 0.33 3.63
C ILE A 221 16.39 -0.50 4.33
N ARG A 222 16.92 -1.51 3.63
CA ARG A 222 18.03 -2.35 4.10
C ARG A 222 19.00 -2.57 2.94
N ASP A 223 20.29 -2.67 3.24
CA ASP A 223 21.34 -2.81 2.22
C ASP A 223 21.14 -4.00 1.31
N TYR A 224 20.61 -5.11 1.84
CA TYR A 224 20.33 -6.30 1.04
C TYR A 224 19.14 -6.15 0.06
N LEU A 225 18.31 -5.10 0.22
CA LEU A 225 17.22 -4.78 -0.72
C LEU A 225 17.67 -3.81 -1.81
N ILE A 226 18.88 -3.26 -1.70
CA ILE A 226 19.39 -2.23 -2.60
C ILE A 226 20.63 -2.76 -3.30
N GLN A 227 20.71 -2.60 -4.60
CA GLN A 227 21.92 -2.93 -5.34
C GLN A 227 23.06 -2.01 -4.93
N GLN A 228 24.16 -2.57 -4.45
CA GLN A 228 25.28 -1.82 -3.91
C GLN A 228 26.28 -1.35 -4.98
N ASP A 229 26.29 -2.00 -6.14
CA ASP A 229 27.25 -1.75 -7.22
C ASP A 229 26.65 -1.82 -8.62
N GLY A 230 27.43 -1.49 -9.64
CA GLY A 230 27.07 -1.59 -11.05
C GLY A 230 26.08 -0.53 -11.53
N LYS A 231 25.55 -0.74 -12.76
CA LYS A 231 24.66 0.19 -13.47
C LYS A 231 23.39 0.55 -12.68
N TYR A 232 22.90 -0.38 -11.84
CA TYR A 232 21.66 -0.23 -11.07
C TYR A 232 21.93 0.05 -9.58
N LYS A 233 23.10 0.57 -9.26
CA LYS A 233 23.43 0.99 -7.88
C LYS A 233 22.36 1.92 -7.31
N ARG A 234 21.94 1.67 -6.09
CA ARG A 234 20.85 2.34 -5.35
C ARG A 234 19.43 2.06 -5.84
N PHE A 235 19.24 1.21 -6.85
CA PHE A 235 17.92 0.71 -7.17
C PHE A 235 17.57 -0.48 -6.26
N THR A 236 16.27 -0.71 -6.02
CA THR A 236 15.83 -1.90 -5.32
C THR A 236 16.25 -3.15 -6.09
N PHE A 237 16.53 -4.23 -5.39
CA PHE A 237 16.98 -5.48 -6.00
C PHE A 237 16.02 -5.99 -7.09
N ALA A 238 14.71 -5.89 -6.87
CA ALA A 238 13.69 -6.26 -7.84
C ALA A 238 13.83 -5.48 -9.16
N TYR A 239 14.03 -4.16 -9.10
CA TYR A 239 14.23 -3.34 -10.29
C TYR A 239 15.52 -3.71 -11.03
N SER A 240 16.63 -3.86 -10.32
CA SER A 240 17.92 -4.21 -10.92
C SER A 240 17.93 -5.59 -11.56
N TRP A 241 17.21 -6.55 -10.98
CA TRP A 241 17.06 -7.90 -11.52
C TRP A 241 16.22 -7.90 -12.81
N ARG A 242 15.10 -7.17 -12.84
CA ARG A 242 14.24 -7.00 -14.04
C ARG A 242 15.02 -6.41 -15.21
N ALA A 243 15.74 -5.33 -14.97
CA ALA A 243 16.52 -4.67 -16.00
C ALA A 243 17.60 -5.62 -16.58
N ARG A 244 18.26 -6.42 -15.73
CA ARG A 244 19.23 -7.43 -16.16
C ARG A 244 18.60 -8.58 -16.93
N MET A 245 17.38 -9.01 -16.58
CA MET A 245 16.64 -10.02 -17.31
C MET A 245 16.20 -9.52 -18.69
N ALA A 246 15.71 -8.27 -18.79
CA ALA A 246 15.36 -7.64 -20.06
C ALA A 246 16.59 -7.53 -20.99
N GLU A 247 17.75 -7.15 -20.47
CA GLU A 247 19.01 -7.10 -21.21
C GLU A 247 19.45 -8.50 -21.71
N ARG A 248 19.31 -9.55 -20.87
CA ARG A 248 19.68 -10.93 -21.25
C ARG A 248 18.73 -11.55 -22.28
N LEU A 249 17.45 -11.25 -22.19
CA LEU A 249 16.43 -11.87 -23.04
C LEU A 249 16.15 -11.10 -24.32
N GLN A 250 16.77 -9.91 -24.50
CA GLN A 250 16.50 -8.99 -25.64
C GLN A 250 14.99 -8.77 -25.87
N ARG A 251 14.18 -8.87 -24.81
CA ARG A 251 12.72 -8.69 -24.87
C ARG A 251 12.35 -7.34 -24.32
N PRO A 252 11.36 -6.65 -24.92
CA PRO A 252 10.79 -5.45 -24.32
C PRO A 252 10.20 -5.80 -22.93
N PHE A 253 10.26 -4.85 -22.01
CA PHE A 253 9.68 -4.95 -20.67
C PHE A 253 8.20 -5.35 -20.77
N THR A 254 7.89 -6.61 -20.58
CA THR A 254 6.56 -7.07 -20.20
C THR A 254 6.54 -7.22 -18.68
N TYR A 255 5.46 -6.75 -18.06
CA TYR A 255 5.28 -6.66 -16.61
C TYR A 255 5.01 -8.04 -15.96
N ASP A 256 5.89 -8.99 -16.15
CA ASP A 256 5.64 -10.37 -15.74
C ASP A 256 6.50 -10.80 -14.54
N TYR A 257 6.60 -9.99 -13.47
CA TYR A 257 7.11 -10.51 -12.18
C TYR A 257 6.84 -9.53 -11.04
N LEU A 258 6.40 -10.09 -9.91
CA LEU A 258 6.17 -9.47 -8.61
C LEU A 258 7.21 -8.40 -8.26
N SER A 259 6.82 -7.14 -8.30
CA SER A 259 7.47 -6.11 -7.52
C SER A 259 6.77 -6.07 -6.16
N GLU A 260 7.23 -6.90 -5.24
CA GLU A 260 6.76 -6.84 -3.86
C GLU A 260 7.08 -5.46 -3.28
N LYS A 261 6.11 -4.56 -3.33
CA LYS A 261 6.12 -3.34 -2.56
C LYS A 261 5.49 -3.64 -1.21
N ILE A 262 6.32 -3.99 -0.26
CA ILE A 262 5.89 -4.22 1.11
C ILE A 262 5.83 -2.87 1.82
N ILE A 263 4.64 -2.45 2.20
CA ILE A 263 4.40 -1.21 2.92
C ILE A 263 4.27 -1.53 4.40
N TYR A 264 5.10 -0.91 5.21
CA TYR A 264 5.20 -1.16 6.63
C TYR A 264 4.77 0.05 7.46
N ASN A 265 3.88 -0.17 8.43
CA ASN A 265 3.62 0.78 9.51
C ASN A 265 3.61 0.04 10.85
N ASN A 266 4.37 0.52 11.82
CA ASN A 266 4.17 0.17 13.21
C ASN A 266 2.97 0.96 13.76
N VAL A 267 1.97 0.25 14.25
CA VAL A 267 0.77 0.83 14.88
C VAL A 267 0.71 0.40 16.34
#